data_9ad2bf238db0dea0458aef7fb16cb0ff
#
_entry.id   9ad2bf238db0dea0458aef7fb16cb0ff
#
_cell.length_a   1.000
_cell.length_b   1.000
_cell.length_c   1.000
_cell.angle_alpha   90.00
_cell.angle_beta   90.00
_cell.angle_gamma   90.00
#
_symmetry.space_group_name_H-M   'P 1'
#
loop_
_entity.id
_entity.type
_entity.pdbx_description
1 polymer ?
#
loop_
_entity_poly.entity_id
_entity_poly.type
_entity_poly.pdbx_seq_one_letter_code
_entity_poly.pdbx_strand_id
1 'polypeptide(L)' 'MKTYLEWEAENIFDDYIREVWGDTTKVCGMEYDTADLFSGTDPIRYRGDFLGWLDSMDAQEGTDQYNNTTWSF' A
#
# COMPACT_ATOMS: atom_id res chain seq x y z
N MET A 1 -6.31 17.70 -3.62
CA MET A 1 -5.44 16.92 -2.74
C MET A 1 -6.21 16.51 -1.50
N LYS A 2 -6.24 15.23 -1.19
CA LYS A 2 -6.85 14.68 0.02
C LYS A 2 -5.77 14.22 0.98
N THR A 3 -6.09 14.24 2.27
CA THR A 3 -5.21 13.73 3.31
C THR A 3 -5.75 12.40 3.84
N TYR A 4 -4.91 11.39 3.86
CA TYR A 4 -5.24 10.03 4.28
C TYR A 4 -4.37 9.64 5.46
N LEU A 5 -4.92 8.86 6.38
CA LEU A 5 -4.11 8.15 7.37
C LEU A 5 -3.27 7.09 6.65
N GLU A 6 -2.18 6.66 7.27
CA GLU A 6 -1.26 5.71 6.62
C GLU A 6 -1.97 4.41 6.22
N TRP A 7 -2.82 3.86 7.08
CA TRP A 7 -3.55 2.64 6.77
C TRP A 7 -4.54 2.83 5.60
N GLU A 8 -5.12 4.03 5.45
CA GLU A 8 -5.98 4.35 4.32
C GLU A 8 -5.17 4.41 3.02
N ALA A 9 -3.99 5.04 3.07
CA ALA A 9 -3.08 5.09 1.93
C ALA A 9 -2.61 3.68 1.54
N GLU A 10 -2.34 2.82 2.53
CA GLU A 10 -1.97 1.42 2.28
C GLU A 10 -3.11 0.65 1.61
N ASN A 11 -4.36 0.89 1.99
CA ASN A 11 -5.51 0.28 1.33
C ASN A 11 -5.61 0.69 -0.14
N ILE A 12 -5.36 1.95 -0.44
CA ILE A 12 -5.34 2.46 -1.82
C ILE A 12 -4.20 1.79 -2.60
N PHE A 13 -3.04 1.64 -1.99
CA PHE A 13 -1.91 0.96 -2.60
C PHE A 13 -2.19 -0.52 -2.83
N ASP A 14 -2.87 -1.19 -1.90
CA ASP A 14 -3.27 -2.59 -2.04
C ASP A 14 -4.20 -2.77 -3.25
N ASP A 15 -5.14 -1.85 -3.45
CA ASP A 15 -6.01 -1.85 -4.63
C ASP A 15 -5.21 -1.65 -5.91
N TYR A 16 -4.20 -0.78 -5.87
CA TYR A 16 -3.28 -0.58 -6.99
C TYR A 16 -2.51 -1.86 -7.32
N ILE A 17 -2.01 -2.57 -6.31
CA ILE A 17 -1.32 -3.86 -6.51
C ILE A 17 -2.26 -4.86 -7.18
N ARG A 18 -3.50 -4.96 -6.72
CA ARG A 18 -4.50 -5.86 -7.30
C ARG A 18 -4.81 -5.52 -8.75
N GLU A 19 -4.85 -4.24 -9.07
CA GLU A 19 -5.09 -3.78 -10.43
C GLU A 19 -3.95 -4.13 -11.38
N VAL A 20 -2.71 -3.97 -10.93
CA VAL A 20 -1.51 -4.22 -11.73
C VAL A 20 -1.18 -5.71 -11.83
N TRP A 21 -1.29 -6.45 -10.74
CA TRP A 21 -0.83 -7.86 -10.64
C TRP A 21 -1.96 -8.88 -10.60
N GLY A 22 -3.22 -8.43 -10.55
CA GLY A 22 -4.39 -9.28 -10.40
C GLY A 22 -4.84 -9.36 -8.94
N ASP A 23 -6.13 -9.66 -8.74
CA ASP A 23 -6.75 -9.69 -7.41
C ASP A 23 -6.20 -10.82 -6.54
N THR A 24 -5.90 -11.96 -7.16
CA THR A 24 -5.44 -13.15 -6.45
C THR A 24 -4.21 -13.75 -7.11
N THR A 25 -3.43 -14.48 -6.32
CA THR A 25 -2.22 -15.18 -6.76
C THR A 25 -2.29 -16.62 -6.26
N LYS A 26 -2.02 -17.59 -7.14
CA LYS A 26 -1.97 -19.00 -6.77
C LYS A 26 -0.56 -19.41 -6.38
N VAL A 27 -0.45 -20.05 -5.22
CA VAL A 27 0.81 -20.60 -4.72
C VAL A 27 0.51 -22.03 -4.25
N CYS A 28 1.18 -23.02 -4.84
CA CYS A 28 1.01 -24.43 -4.52
C CYS A 28 -0.46 -24.89 -4.56
N GLY A 29 -1.23 -24.40 -5.54
CA GLY A 29 -2.63 -24.74 -5.70
C GLY A 29 -3.60 -23.99 -4.78
N MET A 30 -3.11 -23.16 -3.89
CA MET A 30 -3.92 -22.31 -3.01
C MET A 30 -3.98 -20.89 -3.57
N GLU A 31 -5.16 -20.28 -3.43
CA GLU A 31 -5.37 -18.92 -3.91
C GLU A 31 -5.32 -17.93 -2.76
N TYR A 32 -4.52 -16.88 -2.92
CA TYR A 32 -4.32 -15.84 -1.90
C TYR A 32 -4.64 -14.48 -2.49
N ASP A 33 -5.10 -13.54 -1.66
CA ASP A 33 -5.17 -12.14 -2.05
C ASP A 33 -3.75 -11.64 -2.35
N THR A 34 -3.55 -11.05 -3.52
CA THR A 34 -2.20 -10.64 -3.99
C THR A 34 -1.54 -9.64 -3.04
N ALA A 35 -2.28 -8.63 -2.57
CA ALA A 35 -1.74 -7.62 -1.67
C ALA A 35 -1.36 -8.22 -0.32
N ASP A 36 -2.22 -9.09 0.24
CA ASP A 36 -1.95 -9.77 1.50
C ASP A 36 -0.75 -10.70 1.39
N LEU A 37 -0.64 -11.42 0.28
CA LEU A 37 0.49 -12.31 0.04
C LEU A 37 1.80 -11.53 -0.03
N PHE A 38 1.82 -10.42 -0.76
CA PHE A 38 3.01 -9.59 -0.90
C PHE A 38 3.43 -8.99 0.45
N SER A 39 2.49 -8.36 1.16
CA SER A 39 2.79 -7.72 2.45
C SER A 39 3.20 -8.71 3.53
N GLY A 40 2.65 -9.92 3.50
CA GLY A 40 2.97 -10.98 4.45
C GLY A 40 4.29 -11.70 4.14
N THR A 41 4.64 -11.84 2.86
CA THR A 41 5.84 -12.59 2.44
C THR A 41 7.10 -11.71 2.45
N ASP A 42 6.99 -10.47 2.02
CA ASP A 42 8.12 -9.54 1.97
C ASP A 42 7.69 -8.14 2.43
N PRO A 43 7.50 -7.96 3.75
CA PRO A 43 7.02 -6.69 4.29
C PRO A 43 7.98 -5.52 4.05
N ILE A 44 9.29 -5.79 3.98
CA ILE A 44 10.30 -4.76 3.74
C ILE A 44 10.16 -4.21 2.32
N ARG A 45 10.04 -5.10 1.35
CA ARG A 45 9.85 -4.71 -0.05
C ARG A 45 8.48 -4.05 -0.27
N TYR A 46 7.44 -4.58 0.36
CA TYR A 46 6.11 -3.98 0.32
C TYR A 46 6.16 -2.53 0.80
N ARG A 47 6.82 -2.28 1.93
CA ARG A 47 6.96 -0.93 2.48
C ARG A 47 7.76 -0.02 1.54
N GLY A 48 8.85 -0.53 0.98
CA GLY A 48 9.67 0.22 0.02
C GLY A 48 8.90 0.59 -1.23
N ASP A 49 8.13 -0.35 -1.78
CA ASP A 49 7.31 -0.11 -2.97
C ASP A 49 6.15 0.85 -2.67
N PHE A 50 5.56 0.76 -1.48
CA PHE A 50 4.53 1.69 -1.02
C PHE A 50 5.06 3.13 -0.97
N LEU A 51 6.21 3.33 -0.36
CA LEU A 51 6.83 4.66 -0.27
C LEU A 51 7.23 5.18 -1.65
N GLY A 52 7.74 4.33 -2.53
CA GLY A 52 8.05 4.68 -3.92
C GLY A 52 6.81 5.08 -4.71
N TRP A 53 5.70 4.38 -4.51
CA TRP A 53 4.43 4.71 -5.14
C TRP A 53 3.91 6.07 -4.66
N LEU A 54 3.99 6.36 -3.37
CA LEU A 54 3.63 7.67 -2.81
C LEU A 54 4.52 8.78 -3.40
N ASP A 55 5.81 8.54 -3.50
CA ASP A 55 6.75 9.49 -4.08
C ASP A 55 6.41 9.78 -5.55
N SER A 56 6.03 8.76 -6.32
CA SER A 56 5.66 8.92 -7.72
C SER A 56 4.41 9.78 -7.91
N MET A 57 3.58 9.91 -6.88
CA MET A 57 2.37 10.74 -6.89
C MET A 57 2.58 12.10 -6.21
N ASP A 58 3.82 12.44 -5.86
CA ASP A 58 4.15 13.67 -5.13
C ASP A 58 3.38 13.77 -3.79
N ALA A 59 3.14 12.65 -3.14
CA ALA A 59 2.44 12.62 -1.87
C ALA A 59 3.23 13.37 -0.79
N GLN A 60 2.52 14.15 0.02
CA GLN A 60 3.12 14.91 1.10
C GLN A 60 2.92 14.20 2.42
N GLU A 61 4.01 13.93 3.13
CA GLU A 61 3.96 13.36 4.47
C GLU A 61 3.63 14.44 5.49
N GLY A 62 2.79 14.08 6.45
CA GLY A 62 2.43 14.97 7.55
C GLY A 62 2.03 14.18 8.77
N THR A 63 1.54 14.87 9.77
CA THR A 63 0.99 14.27 10.98
C THR A 63 -0.34 14.92 11.31
N ASP A 64 -1.25 14.15 11.89
CA ASP A 64 -2.52 14.68 12.37
C ASP A 64 -2.39 15.18 13.83
N GLN A 65 -3.53 15.59 14.41
CA GLN A 65 -3.55 16.10 15.79
C GLN A 65 -3.19 15.05 16.85
N TYR A 66 -3.18 13.78 16.47
CA TYR A 66 -2.84 12.65 17.35
C TYR A 66 -1.45 12.08 17.04
N ASN A 67 -0.64 12.79 16.27
CA ASN A 67 0.68 12.35 15.81
C ASN A 67 0.67 11.10 14.91
N ASN A 68 -0.45 10.80 14.29
CA ASN A 68 -0.50 9.74 13.28
C ASN A 68 0.09 10.24 11.96
N THR A 69 0.87 9.40 11.30
CA THR A 69 1.40 9.72 9.98
C THR A 69 0.26 9.84 8.96
N THR A 70 0.29 10.90 8.17
CA THR A 70 -0.70 11.14 7.11
C THR A 70 0.01 11.31 5.78
N TRP A 71 -0.72 11.03 4.70
CA TRP A 71 -0.26 11.23 3.33
C TRP A 71 -1.31 12.01 2.56
N SER A 72 -0.87 13.07 1.87
CA SER A 72 -1.75 13.93 1.08
C SER A 72 -1.41 13.80 -0.40
N PHE A 73 -2.39 13.41 -1.19
CA PHE A 73 -2.23 13.27 -2.64
C PHE A 73 -3.55 13.34 -3.39
#